data_9ebbbaf8fc60466a6173d73d35c75c76
#
_entry.id   9ebbbaf8fc60466a6173d73d35c75c76
#
_cell.length_a   1.000
_cell.length_b   1.000
_cell.length_c   1.000
_cell.angle_alpha   90.00
_cell.angle_beta   90.00
_cell.angle_gamma   90.00
#
_symmetry.space_group_name_H-M   'P 1'
#
loop_
_entity.id
_entity.type
_entity.pdbx_description
1 polymer ?
#
loop_
_entity_poly.entity_id
_entity_poly.type
_entity_poly.pdbx_seq_one_letter_code
_entity_poly.pdbx_strand_id
1 'polypeptide(L)'
;MVKVKALNATKCLPHKLRIMTFQKGDFILLEYLAKVKETNEVFDTTKEDIAKKEKLYKEGEVYEPKLVVLGEGWVLQALDESLTTFEPEKPGTTEIPPDKAFGPRDPEKVRLVPLKRLTEKGITPQLGARIEFNGKPATIRTMGAGRVQLDFNPALAGKTLVYEITVLKKLETDLEKMTALLHRRIPLVDSSKFDLKIKKTEVDVEMPEEAFYLEGIQVAKRGTAMDIQKFFPAINAVKFIEPFKRQRPATPAAPEEKIAETEAAKAETAEIKTETKTLETTSETKSPEIIEEKPVEKQ
;
A
#
# COMPACT_ATOMS: atom_id res chain seq x y z
N MET A 1 -7.75 34.93 69.08
CA MET A 1 -8.47 34.87 67.84
C MET A 1 -7.44 34.80 66.67
N VAL A 2 -7.13 33.63 66.22
CA VAL A 2 -6.22 33.43 65.09
C VAL A 2 -7.03 32.83 63.93
N LYS A 3 -7.18 33.63 62.87
CA LYS A 3 -7.88 33.19 61.65
C LYS A 3 -6.95 32.30 60.83
N VAL A 4 -7.28 31.02 60.66
CA VAL A 4 -6.64 30.08 59.75
C VAL A 4 -7.24 30.33 58.36
N LYS A 5 -6.40 30.74 57.38
CA LYS A 5 -6.74 30.84 55.97
C LYS A 5 -6.76 29.45 55.38
N ALA A 6 -7.91 29.03 54.86
CA ALA A 6 -8.05 27.83 54.08
C ALA A 6 -7.31 27.98 52.75
N LEU A 7 -6.31 27.14 52.48
CA LEU A 7 -5.70 26.96 51.15
C LEU A 7 -6.70 26.20 50.28
N ASN A 8 -7.15 26.86 49.22
CA ASN A 8 -7.86 26.22 48.12
C ASN A 8 -6.91 25.29 47.35
N ALA A 9 -7.01 24.02 47.63
CA ALA A 9 -6.40 23.00 46.78
C ALA A 9 -7.21 22.92 45.46
N THR A 10 -6.67 23.54 44.43
CA THR A 10 -7.15 23.36 43.05
C THR A 10 -6.93 21.92 42.68
N LYS A 11 -7.98 21.09 42.80
CA LYS A 11 -8.00 19.72 42.27
C LYS A 11 -7.73 19.78 40.79
N CYS A 12 -6.54 19.35 40.42
CA CYS A 12 -6.22 18.96 39.06
C CYS A 12 -7.14 17.80 38.71
N LEU A 13 -8.17 18.05 37.90
CA LEU A 13 -9.03 17.01 37.35
C LEU A 13 -8.17 16.14 36.45
N PRO A 14 -8.23 14.79 36.59
CA PRO A 14 -7.54 13.92 35.67
C PRO A 14 -8.07 14.16 34.26
N HIS A 15 -7.15 14.24 33.30
CA HIS A 15 -7.42 14.35 31.89
C HIS A 15 -8.43 13.24 31.54
N LYS A 16 -9.68 13.64 31.34
CA LYS A 16 -10.78 12.75 30.95
C LYS A 16 -10.32 12.09 29.66
N LEU A 17 -10.00 10.80 29.72
CA LEU A 17 -9.80 9.97 28.52
C LEU A 17 -11.04 10.18 27.66
N ARG A 18 -10.90 11.00 26.63
CA ARG A 18 -11.91 11.21 25.62
C ARG A 18 -11.95 9.90 24.85
N ILE A 19 -12.92 9.04 25.16
CA ILE A 19 -13.19 7.87 24.33
C ILE A 19 -13.44 8.43 22.94
N MET A 20 -12.45 8.31 22.07
CA MET A 20 -12.56 8.72 20.68
C MET A 20 -13.42 7.67 19.99
N THR A 21 -14.72 7.85 20.01
CA THR A 21 -15.63 7.09 19.16
C THR A 21 -15.53 7.63 17.75
N PHE A 22 -15.36 6.74 16.79
CA PHE A 22 -15.33 7.10 15.38
C PHE A 22 -16.73 7.48 14.89
N GLN A 23 -16.80 8.43 13.96
CA GLN A 23 -18.06 8.93 13.39
C GLN A 23 -18.06 8.76 11.87
N LYS A 24 -19.27 8.81 11.29
CA LYS A 24 -19.38 8.84 9.81
C LYS A 24 -18.62 10.03 9.24
N GLY A 25 -17.86 9.78 8.17
CA GLY A 25 -16.96 10.75 7.56
C GLY A 25 -15.55 10.76 8.14
N ASP A 26 -15.27 10.01 9.21
CA ASP A 26 -13.92 9.87 9.71
C ASP A 26 -13.06 9.01 8.79
N PHE A 27 -11.83 9.45 8.58
CA PHE A 27 -10.80 8.75 7.83
C PHE A 27 -9.95 7.94 8.81
N ILE A 28 -9.95 6.63 8.66
CA ILE A 28 -9.20 5.72 9.53
C ILE A 28 -8.28 4.82 8.73
N LEU A 29 -7.11 4.54 9.27
CA LEU A 29 -6.21 3.49 8.80
C LEU A 29 -6.39 2.28 9.68
N LEU A 30 -6.70 1.14 9.08
CA LEU A 30 -6.93 -0.09 9.81
C LEU A 30 -6.15 -1.27 9.22
N GLU A 31 -5.75 -2.15 10.10
CA GLU A 31 -5.30 -3.50 9.79
C GLU A 31 -6.40 -4.49 10.13
N TYR A 32 -6.52 -5.53 9.33
CA TYR A 32 -7.48 -6.58 9.63
C TYR A 32 -7.02 -7.96 9.16
N LEU A 33 -7.62 -8.93 9.80
CA LEU A 33 -7.61 -10.33 9.41
C LEU A 33 -9.07 -10.80 9.30
N ALA A 34 -9.46 -11.25 8.13
CA ALA A 34 -10.82 -11.71 7.86
C ALA A 34 -10.86 -13.23 7.65
N LYS A 35 -11.68 -13.91 8.42
CA LYS A 35 -11.82 -15.35 8.39
C LYS A 35 -13.27 -15.82 8.42
N VAL A 36 -13.50 -17.01 7.93
CA VAL A 36 -14.80 -17.69 8.02
C VAL A 36 -14.91 -18.35 9.39
N LYS A 37 -15.99 -18.06 10.13
CA LYS A 37 -16.21 -18.58 11.50
C LYS A 37 -16.20 -20.10 11.57
N GLU A 38 -16.89 -20.75 10.64
CA GLU A 38 -17.15 -22.18 10.64
C GLU A 38 -15.89 -23.01 10.32
N THR A 39 -15.03 -22.52 9.45
CA THR A 39 -13.83 -23.24 8.98
C THR A 39 -12.52 -22.68 9.51
N ASN A 40 -12.56 -21.49 10.11
CA ASN A 40 -11.38 -20.72 10.51
C ASN A 40 -10.44 -20.35 9.34
N GLU A 41 -10.91 -20.53 8.12
CA GLU A 41 -10.18 -20.24 6.89
C GLU A 41 -10.08 -18.72 6.69
N VAL A 42 -8.86 -18.22 6.56
CA VAL A 42 -8.61 -16.81 6.25
C VAL A 42 -8.90 -16.58 4.77
N PHE A 43 -9.65 -15.54 4.45
CA PHE A 43 -9.98 -15.19 3.06
C PHE A 43 -9.47 -13.80 2.63
N ASP A 44 -9.13 -12.92 3.59
CA ASP A 44 -8.56 -11.61 3.31
C ASP A 44 -7.76 -11.09 4.51
N THR A 45 -6.69 -10.33 4.26
CA THR A 45 -5.84 -9.73 5.30
C THR A 45 -5.03 -8.57 4.74
N THR A 46 -4.69 -7.62 5.60
CA THR A 46 -3.74 -6.53 5.31
C THR A 46 -2.30 -6.89 5.65
N LYS A 47 -2.05 -8.06 6.27
CA LYS A 47 -0.72 -8.48 6.73
C LYS A 47 -0.07 -9.46 5.76
N GLU A 48 1.07 -9.08 5.21
CA GLU A 48 1.80 -9.87 4.21
C GLU A 48 2.20 -11.26 4.73
N ASP A 49 2.70 -11.31 5.98
CA ASP A 49 3.13 -12.57 6.60
C ASP A 49 1.99 -13.59 6.68
N ILE A 50 0.78 -13.11 7.03
CA ILE A 50 -0.41 -13.95 7.10
C ILE A 50 -0.86 -14.36 5.70
N ALA A 51 -0.84 -13.43 4.74
CA ALA A 51 -1.18 -13.73 3.36
C ALA A 51 -0.28 -14.82 2.76
N LYS A 52 1.03 -14.76 3.03
CA LYS A 52 1.99 -15.81 2.62
C LYS A 52 1.71 -17.15 3.31
N LYS A 53 1.47 -17.14 4.62
CA LYS A 53 1.19 -18.34 5.39
C LYS A 53 -0.08 -19.05 4.92
N GLU A 54 -1.14 -18.30 4.67
CA GLU A 54 -2.44 -18.81 4.26
C GLU A 54 -2.58 -18.99 2.74
N LYS A 55 -1.49 -18.81 1.98
CA LYS A 55 -1.44 -18.94 0.50
C LYS A 55 -2.40 -17.99 -0.23
N LEU A 56 -2.66 -16.83 0.36
CA LEU A 56 -3.47 -15.75 -0.22
C LEU A 56 -2.61 -14.68 -0.91
N TYR A 57 -1.29 -14.79 -0.74
CA TYR A 57 -0.35 -13.84 -1.31
C TYR A 57 -0.46 -13.79 -2.83
N LYS A 58 -0.58 -12.58 -3.37
CA LYS A 58 -0.57 -12.31 -4.81
C LYS A 58 0.55 -11.35 -5.12
N GLU A 59 1.33 -11.68 -6.13
CA GLU A 59 2.39 -10.82 -6.62
C GLU A 59 1.79 -9.51 -7.19
N GLY A 60 2.35 -8.37 -6.78
CA GLY A 60 1.86 -7.04 -7.16
C GLY A 60 0.71 -6.49 -6.30
N GLU A 61 0.19 -7.24 -5.33
CA GLU A 61 -0.74 -6.71 -4.33
C GLU A 61 0.04 -6.16 -3.13
N VAL A 62 -0.31 -4.95 -2.69
CA VAL A 62 0.33 -4.28 -1.56
C VAL A 62 -0.42 -4.62 -0.27
N TYR A 63 0.31 -5.20 0.69
CA TYR A 63 -0.22 -5.56 2.02
C TYR A 63 0.17 -4.49 3.02
N GLU A 64 -0.75 -3.60 3.29
CA GLU A 64 -0.55 -2.45 4.17
C GLU A 64 -1.86 -2.06 4.87
N PRO A 65 -1.82 -1.21 5.90
CA PRO A 65 -3.02 -0.69 6.52
C PRO A 65 -3.93 -0.01 5.51
N LYS A 66 -5.19 -0.43 5.44
CA LYS A 66 -6.16 0.11 4.46
C LYS A 66 -6.85 1.37 4.99
N LEU A 67 -6.95 2.37 4.11
CA LEU A 67 -7.77 3.54 4.35
C LEU A 67 -9.25 3.20 4.22
N VAL A 68 -10.02 3.52 5.25
CA VAL A 68 -11.48 3.45 5.23
C VAL A 68 -12.06 4.79 5.66
N VAL A 69 -13.04 5.28 4.91
CA VAL A 69 -13.87 6.42 5.29
C VAL A 69 -15.20 5.89 5.75
N LEU A 70 -15.53 6.12 7.02
CA LEU A 70 -16.72 5.56 7.65
C LEU A 70 -18.00 6.13 7.02
N GLY A 71 -18.95 5.25 6.71
CA GLY A 71 -20.22 5.61 6.10
C GLY A 71 -20.23 5.69 4.58
N GLU A 72 -19.07 5.44 3.92
CA GLU A 72 -18.90 5.55 2.47
C GLU A 72 -19.08 4.21 1.72
N GLY A 73 -19.33 3.12 2.45
CA GLY A 73 -19.55 1.80 1.85
C GLY A 73 -18.28 1.20 1.21
N TRP A 74 -17.10 1.58 1.69
CA TRP A 74 -15.83 1.00 1.22
C TRP A 74 -15.57 -0.39 1.78
N VAL A 75 -16.25 -0.70 2.84
CA VAL A 75 -16.28 -2.02 3.48
C VAL A 75 -17.73 -2.50 3.62
N LEU A 76 -17.94 -3.74 4.06
CA LEU A 76 -19.29 -4.23 4.34
C LEU A 76 -20.02 -3.30 5.32
N GLN A 77 -21.28 -3.01 5.07
CA GLN A 77 -22.05 -2.07 5.89
C GLN A 77 -22.04 -2.46 7.38
N ALA A 78 -22.18 -3.74 7.69
CA ALA A 78 -22.14 -4.20 9.08
C ALA A 78 -20.75 -4.01 9.72
N LEU A 79 -19.68 -4.09 8.93
CA LEU A 79 -18.32 -3.79 9.37
C LEU A 79 -18.17 -2.29 9.64
N ASP A 80 -18.65 -1.47 8.72
CA ASP A 80 -18.64 0.00 8.83
C ASP A 80 -19.36 0.49 10.09
N GLU A 81 -20.53 -0.08 10.38
CA GLU A 81 -21.28 0.19 11.60
C GLU A 81 -20.51 -0.25 12.86
N SER A 82 -19.87 -1.41 12.84
CA SER A 82 -19.11 -1.93 13.98
C SER A 82 -17.87 -1.10 14.29
N LEU A 83 -17.19 -0.56 13.26
CA LEU A 83 -15.98 0.26 13.42
C LEU A 83 -16.22 1.52 14.28
N THR A 84 -17.44 2.04 14.34
CA THR A 84 -17.79 3.18 15.19
C THR A 84 -17.64 2.88 16.69
N THR A 85 -17.67 1.59 17.08
CA THR A 85 -17.57 1.15 18.47
C THR A 85 -16.14 0.77 18.88
N PHE A 86 -15.21 0.72 17.92
CA PHE A 86 -13.82 0.36 18.20
C PHE A 86 -13.07 1.52 18.87
N GLU A 87 -12.09 1.15 19.68
CA GLU A 87 -11.14 2.11 20.28
C GLU A 87 -9.85 2.14 19.42
N PRO A 88 -9.24 3.32 19.26
CA PRO A 88 -7.95 3.42 18.57
C PRO A 88 -6.89 2.53 19.21
N GLU A 89 -6.03 1.94 18.39
CA GLU A 89 -4.88 1.10 18.78
C GLU A 89 -5.22 -0.18 19.56
N LYS A 90 -6.51 -0.46 19.77
CA LYS A 90 -6.94 -1.71 20.43
C LYS A 90 -7.46 -2.71 19.40
N PRO A 91 -6.99 -3.95 19.47
CA PRO A 91 -7.56 -4.99 18.64
C PRO A 91 -9.00 -5.30 19.08
N GLY A 92 -9.87 -5.43 18.12
CA GLY A 92 -11.26 -5.81 18.35
C GLY A 92 -11.69 -6.86 17.35
N THR A 93 -12.73 -7.58 17.68
CA THR A 93 -13.29 -8.63 16.83
C THR A 93 -14.76 -8.33 16.58
N THR A 94 -15.20 -8.45 15.32
CA THR A 94 -16.61 -8.36 14.97
C THR A 94 -17.04 -9.58 14.15
N GLU A 95 -18.24 -10.06 14.43
CA GLU A 95 -18.86 -11.15 13.68
C GLU A 95 -19.97 -10.59 12.80
N ILE A 96 -19.94 -10.97 11.54
CA ILE A 96 -20.91 -10.53 10.55
C ILE A 96 -21.68 -11.75 10.05
N PRO A 97 -22.98 -11.86 10.38
CA PRO A 97 -23.82 -12.98 9.91
C PRO A 97 -24.03 -12.89 8.39
N PRO A 98 -24.38 -14.01 7.74
CA PRO A 98 -24.55 -14.09 6.29
C PRO A 98 -25.46 -13.02 5.70
N ASP A 99 -26.56 -12.74 6.37
CA ASP A 99 -27.57 -11.75 5.89
C ASP A 99 -27.01 -10.33 5.77
N LYS A 100 -26.04 -9.99 6.61
CA LYS A 100 -25.36 -8.69 6.61
C LYS A 100 -24.00 -8.69 5.87
N ALA A 101 -23.60 -9.85 5.32
CA ALA A 101 -22.38 -10.04 4.55
C ALA A 101 -22.70 -10.26 3.06
N PHE A 102 -22.56 -11.48 2.59
CA PHE A 102 -22.77 -11.87 1.19
C PHE A 102 -24.12 -12.53 0.92
N GLY A 103 -25.02 -12.46 1.86
CA GLY A 103 -26.36 -13.06 1.81
C GLY A 103 -26.37 -14.55 2.15
N PRO A 104 -27.57 -15.11 2.40
CA PRO A 104 -27.75 -16.55 2.57
C PRO A 104 -27.40 -17.28 1.28
N ARG A 105 -27.06 -18.54 1.41
CA ARG A 105 -26.82 -19.40 0.25
C ARG A 105 -28.15 -19.78 -0.40
N ASP A 106 -28.28 -19.48 -1.68
CA ASP A 106 -29.47 -19.74 -2.48
C ASP A 106 -29.36 -21.14 -3.14
N PRO A 107 -30.24 -22.09 -2.81
CA PRO A 107 -30.25 -23.42 -3.42
C PRO A 107 -30.55 -23.39 -4.93
N GLU A 108 -31.31 -22.41 -5.42
CA GLU A 108 -31.65 -22.32 -6.84
C GLU A 108 -30.45 -21.94 -7.72
N LYS A 109 -29.43 -21.33 -7.12
CA LYS A 109 -28.14 -21.06 -7.77
C LYS A 109 -27.23 -22.28 -7.85
N VAL A 110 -27.65 -23.42 -7.30
CA VAL A 110 -26.90 -24.68 -7.40
C VAL A 110 -27.51 -25.53 -8.50
N ARG A 111 -26.76 -25.83 -9.55
CA ARG A 111 -27.26 -26.52 -10.76
C ARG A 111 -26.42 -27.75 -11.09
N LEU A 112 -27.08 -28.81 -11.47
CA LEU A 112 -26.47 -30.00 -12.04
C LEU A 112 -26.29 -29.83 -13.55
N VAL A 113 -25.07 -29.91 -14.03
CA VAL A 113 -24.71 -29.77 -15.43
C VAL A 113 -24.04 -31.06 -15.90
N PRO A 114 -24.36 -31.59 -17.10
CA PRO A 114 -23.64 -32.73 -17.66
C PRO A 114 -22.15 -32.43 -17.81
N LEU A 115 -21.28 -33.37 -17.41
CA LEU A 115 -19.83 -33.24 -17.54
C LEU A 115 -19.41 -32.88 -18.96
N LYS A 116 -20.08 -33.49 -19.95
CA LYS A 116 -19.82 -33.28 -21.38
C LYS A 116 -19.90 -31.77 -21.76
N ARG A 117 -20.85 -31.01 -21.19
CA ARG A 117 -20.95 -29.56 -21.46
C ARG A 117 -19.78 -28.74 -20.95
N LEU A 118 -19.09 -29.16 -19.91
CA LEU A 118 -17.88 -28.49 -19.43
C LEU A 118 -16.69 -28.84 -20.32
N THR A 119 -16.54 -30.12 -20.66
CA THR A 119 -15.44 -30.57 -21.55
C THR A 119 -15.56 -30.00 -22.97
N GLU A 120 -16.76 -29.85 -23.52
CA GLU A 120 -17.00 -29.17 -24.82
C GLU A 120 -16.56 -27.72 -24.83
N LYS A 121 -16.53 -27.08 -23.64
CA LYS A 121 -16.02 -25.72 -23.45
C LYS A 121 -14.55 -25.67 -23.05
N GLY A 122 -13.83 -26.79 -23.11
CA GLY A 122 -12.43 -26.87 -22.73
C GLY A 122 -12.17 -26.79 -21.22
N ILE A 123 -13.22 -26.90 -20.39
CA ILE A 123 -13.09 -26.82 -18.95
C ILE A 123 -12.85 -28.22 -18.40
N THR A 124 -11.69 -28.44 -17.78
CA THR A 124 -11.40 -29.65 -17.00
C THR A 124 -11.90 -29.45 -15.56
N PRO A 125 -12.99 -30.12 -15.16
CA PRO A 125 -13.56 -29.90 -13.84
C PRO A 125 -12.71 -30.57 -12.76
N GLN A 126 -12.47 -29.79 -11.68
CA GLN A 126 -11.83 -30.25 -10.45
C GLN A 126 -12.71 -29.85 -9.26
N LEU A 127 -12.81 -30.72 -8.27
CA LEU A 127 -13.59 -30.45 -7.06
C LEU A 127 -13.06 -29.21 -6.34
N GLY A 128 -13.95 -28.28 -6.01
CA GLY A 128 -13.57 -27.02 -5.37
C GLY A 128 -13.06 -25.94 -6.32
N ALA A 129 -12.76 -26.26 -7.58
CA ALA A 129 -12.26 -25.27 -8.55
C ALA A 129 -13.33 -24.23 -8.86
N ARG A 130 -12.88 -23.00 -9.03
CA ARG A 130 -13.69 -21.87 -9.51
C ARG A 130 -13.53 -21.75 -11.01
N ILE A 131 -14.63 -21.82 -11.72
CA ILE A 131 -14.69 -21.78 -13.17
C ILE A 131 -15.65 -20.70 -13.64
N GLU A 132 -15.48 -20.29 -14.89
CA GLU A 132 -16.49 -19.48 -15.58
C GLU A 132 -17.35 -20.38 -16.47
N PHE A 133 -18.66 -20.35 -16.24
CA PHE A 133 -19.62 -21.11 -17.03
C PHE A 133 -20.75 -20.21 -17.53
N ASN A 134 -20.86 -20.07 -18.85
CA ASN A 134 -21.83 -19.17 -19.52
C ASN A 134 -21.70 -17.70 -19.07
N GLY A 135 -20.49 -17.18 -18.94
CA GLY A 135 -20.24 -15.79 -18.52
C GLY A 135 -20.51 -15.53 -17.03
N LYS A 136 -20.69 -16.60 -16.22
CA LYS A 136 -20.92 -16.49 -14.78
C LYS A 136 -19.91 -17.33 -14.01
N PRO A 137 -19.31 -16.77 -12.94
CA PRO A 137 -18.43 -17.55 -12.08
C PRO A 137 -19.24 -18.61 -11.32
N ALA A 138 -18.68 -19.81 -11.24
CA ALA A 138 -19.28 -20.92 -10.49
C ALA A 138 -18.19 -21.76 -9.81
N THR A 139 -18.52 -22.38 -8.68
CA THR A 139 -17.63 -23.30 -7.97
C THR A 139 -18.12 -24.73 -8.16
N ILE A 140 -17.21 -25.65 -8.47
CA ILE A 140 -17.52 -27.08 -8.60
C ILE A 140 -17.63 -27.69 -7.20
N ARG A 141 -18.84 -28.17 -6.83
CA ARG A 141 -19.11 -28.72 -5.50
C ARG A 141 -19.01 -30.24 -5.44
N THR A 142 -19.57 -30.91 -6.41
CA THR A 142 -19.55 -32.37 -6.51
C THR A 142 -19.45 -32.80 -7.96
N MET A 143 -18.83 -33.95 -8.17
CA MET A 143 -18.75 -34.62 -9.48
C MET A 143 -19.12 -36.08 -9.31
N GLY A 144 -19.98 -36.60 -10.15
CA GLY A 144 -20.40 -38.00 -10.12
C GLY A 144 -21.43 -38.32 -11.19
N ALA A 145 -21.50 -39.59 -11.59
CA ALA A 145 -22.48 -40.12 -12.56
C ALA A 145 -22.58 -39.28 -13.86
N GLY A 146 -21.43 -38.78 -14.38
CA GLY A 146 -21.41 -37.96 -15.60
C GLY A 146 -22.00 -36.55 -15.46
N ARG A 147 -22.24 -36.10 -14.24
CA ARG A 147 -22.74 -34.76 -13.91
C ARG A 147 -21.82 -34.03 -12.94
N VAL A 148 -21.86 -32.71 -13.01
CA VAL A 148 -21.10 -31.79 -12.15
C VAL A 148 -22.09 -30.83 -11.51
N GLN A 149 -22.02 -30.67 -10.20
CA GLN A 149 -22.80 -29.68 -9.47
C GLN A 149 -22.03 -28.35 -9.47
N LEU A 150 -22.59 -27.34 -10.12
CA LEU A 150 -22.06 -25.98 -10.18
C LEU A 150 -22.83 -25.11 -9.20
N ASP A 151 -22.12 -24.42 -8.34
CA ASP A 151 -22.63 -23.47 -7.38
C ASP A 151 -22.30 -22.04 -7.87
N PHE A 152 -23.30 -21.30 -8.26
CA PHE A 152 -23.21 -19.92 -8.72
C PHE A 152 -23.36 -18.88 -7.59
N ASN A 153 -23.47 -19.32 -6.34
CA ASN A 153 -23.46 -18.42 -5.21
C ASN A 153 -22.09 -17.75 -5.05
N PRO A 154 -22.02 -16.54 -4.47
CA PRO A 154 -20.76 -15.97 -4.00
C PRO A 154 -20.02 -16.97 -3.09
N ALA A 155 -18.70 -16.98 -3.14
CA ALA A 155 -17.90 -17.97 -2.38
C ALA A 155 -18.14 -17.92 -0.87
N LEU A 156 -18.47 -16.75 -0.35
CA LEU A 156 -18.75 -16.50 1.09
C LEU A 156 -20.24 -16.46 1.44
N ALA A 157 -21.15 -16.74 0.47
CA ALA A 157 -22.59 -16.79 0.75
C ALA A 157 -22.92 -17.87 1.76
N GLY A 158 -23.78 -17.55 2.74
CA GLY A 158 -24.20 -18.45 3.81
C GLY A 158 -23.15 -18.70 4.89
N LYS A 159 -22.02 -17.97 4.87
CA LYS A 159 -20.95 -18.09 5.87
C LYS A 159 -20.96 -16.90 6.81
N THR A 160 -20.71 -17.14 8.10
CA THR A 160 -20.48 -16.08 9.08
C THR A 160 -19.02 -15.62 8.97
N LEU A 161 -18.81 -14.32 8.86
CA LEU A 161 -17.49 -13.74 8.75
C LEU A 161 -17.02 -13.19 10.08
N VAL A 162 -15.76 -13.40 10.41
CA VAL A 162 -15.10 -12.86 11.59
C VAL A 162 -13.97 -11.95 11.14
N TYR A 163 -14.04 -10.70 11.55
CA TYR A 163 -13.00 -9.70 11.32
C TYR A 163 -12.29 -9.39 12.64
N GLU A 164 -11.00 -9.63 12.68
CA GLU A 164 -10.10 -9.15 13.72
C GLU A 164 -9.47 -7.86 13.20
N ILE A 165 -9.72 -6.73 13.85
CA ILE A 165 -9.39 -5.39 13.34
C ILE A 165 -8.63 -4.63 14.40
N THR A 166 -7.61 -3.89 13.95
CA THR A 166 -6.93 -2.88 14.74
C THR A 166 -6.98 -1.56 13.98
N VAL A 167 -7.64 -0.55 14.54
CA VAL A 167 -7.61 0.80 13.99
C VAL A 167 -6.31 1.46 14.45
N LEU A 168 -5.37 1.66 13.52
CA LEU A 168 -4.05 2.19 13.84
C LEU A 168 -4.08 3.70 14.09
N LYS A 169 -4.80 4.43 13.24
CA LYS A 169 -4.81 5.89 13.27
C LYS A 169 -6.11 6.45 12.70
N LYS A 170 -6.61 7.51 13.32
CA LYS A 170 -7.58 8.42 12.73
C LYS A 170 -6.81 9.56 12.08
N LEU A 171 -7.07 9.84 10.79
CA LEU A 171 -6.46 10.96 10.08
C LEU A 171 -7.24 12.24 10.42
N GLU A 172 -6.54 13.24 10.92
CA GLU A 172 -7.18 14.48 11.37
C GLU A 172 -6.99 15.62 10.36
N THR A 173 -5.78 15.74 9.80
CA THR A 173 -5.44 16.85 8.91
C THR A 173 -5.90 16.59 7.48
N ASP A 174 -6.27 17.64 6.76
CA ASP A 174 -6.67 17.54 5.36
C ASP A 174 -5.54 17.02 4.48
N LEU A 175 -4.29 17.35 4.82
CA LEU A 175 -3.12 16.83 4.10
C LEU A 175 -3.00 15.31 4.24
N GLU A 176 -3.11 14.78 5.47
CA GLU A 176 -3.06 13.33 5.69
C GLU A 176 -4.18 12.61 4.94
N LYS A 177 -5.42 13.16 5.00
CA LYS A 177 -6.57 12.59 4.31
C LYS A 177 -6.38 12.55 2.80
N MET A 178 -5.93 13.66 2.20
CA MET A 178 -5.69 13.73 0.74
C MET A 178 -4.54 12.83 0.32
N THR A 179 -3.46 12.78 1.10
CA THR A 179 -2.34 11.85 0.86
C THR A 179 -2.80 10.39 0.91
N ALA A 180 -3.62 10.03 1.89
CA ALA A 180 -4.15 8.68 2.01
C ALA A 180 -5.12 8.32 0.86
N LEU A 181 -5.94 9.28 0.38
CA LEU A 181 -6.78 9.09 -0.81
C LEU A 181 -5.94 8.84 -2.07
N LEU A 182 -4.86 9.60 -2.23
CA LEU A 182 -3.91 9.43 -3.34
C LEU A 182 -3.24 8.06 -3.28
N HIS A 183 -2.69 7.70 -2.12
CA HIS A 183 -2.01 6.42 -1.91
C HIS A 183 -2.94 5.22 -2.13
N ARG A 184 -4.20 5.29 -1.69
CA ARG A 184 -5.21 4.27 -1.96
C ARG A 184 -5.38 3.98 -3.46
N ARG A 185 -5.22 5.00 -4.32
CA ARG A 185 -5.33 4.86 -5.78
C ARG A 185 -4.02 4.46 -6.45
N ILE A 186 -2.89 4.77 -5.82
CA ILE A 186 -1.53 4.51 -6.32
C ILE A 186 -0.73 3.80 -5.22
N PRO A 187 -1.09 2.58 -4.82
CA PRO A 187 -0.48 1.91 -3.68
C PRO A 187 0.96 1.45 -3.93
N LEU A 188 1.37 1.34 -5.20
CA LEU A 188 2.72 0.90 -5.57
C LEU A 188 3.81 1.94 -5.29
N VAL A 189 3.44 3.17 -4.97
CA VAL A 189 4.36 4.26 -4.68
C VAL A 189 4.16 4.73 -3.25
N ASP A 190 5.25 4.82 -2.51
CA ASP A 190 5.21 5.29 -1.12
C ASP A 190 4.58 6.68 -1.03
N SER A 191 3.65 6.84 -0.09
CA SER A 191 2.91 8.08 0.13
C SER A 191 3.80 9.28 0.45
N SER A 192 4.97 9.06 1.04
CA SER A 192 5.94 10.11 1.39
C SER A 192 6.64 10.74 0.19
N LYS A 193 6.60 10.07 -0.97
CA LYS A 193 7.21 10.57 -2.22
C LYS A 193 6.34 11.57 -2.97
N PHE A 194 5.09 11.71 -2.60
CA PHE A 194 4.19 12.70 -3.18
C PHE A 194 4.28 14.01 -2.41
N ASP A 195 4.43 15.14 -3.11
CA ASP A 195 4.36 16.46 -2.50
C ASP A 195 2.99 17.11 -2.82
N LEU A 196 2.18 17.28 -1.78
CA LEU A 196 0.84 17.88 -1.88
C LEU A 196 0.87 19.31 -1.32
N LYS A 197 0.41 20.25 -2.14
CA LYS A 197 0.26 21.65 -1.75
C LYS A 197 -1.20 22.06 -1.82
N ILE A 198 -1.82 22.20 -0.65
CA ILE A 198 -3.23 22.59 -0.54
C ILE A 198 -3.34 24.11 -0.59
N LYS A 199 -4.09 24.61 -1.57
CA LYS A 199 -4.49 26.02 -1.72
C LYS A 199 -5.97 26.18 -1.34
N LYS A 200 -6.47 27.41 -1.31
CA LYS A 200 -7.87 27.66 -0.90
C LYS A 200 -8.91 26.85 -1.68
N THR A 201 -8.73 26.73 -2.99
CA THR A 201 -9.69 26.06 -3.90
C THR A 201 -9.03 25.05 -4.83
N GLU A 202 -7.75 24.81 -4.70
CA GLU A 202 -6.98 23.95 -5.57
C GLU A 202 -5.98 23.12 -4.76
N VAL A 203 -5.67 21.95 -5.27
CA VAL A 203 -4.60 21.09 -4.75
C VAL A 203 -3.62 20.78 -5.85
N ASP A 204 -2.35 21.09 -5.62
CA ASP A 204 -1.26 20.69 -6.50
C ASP A 204 -0.63 19.42 -5.93
N VAL A 205 -0.52 18.39 -6.75
CA VAL A 205 0.08 17.09 -6.42
C VAL A 205 1.30 16.90 -7.31
N GLU A 206 2.50 17.02 -6.76
CA GLU A 206 3.72 16.70 -7.47
C GLU A 206 3.93 15.18 -7.41
N MET A 207 4.00 14.58 -8.60
CA MET A 207 4.13 13.14 -8.77
C MET A 207 5.60 12.74 -8.78
N PRO A 208 6.00 11.66 -8.09
CA PRO A 208 7.34 11.10 -8.22
C PRO A 208 7.52 10.39 -9.57
N GLU A 209 8.74 10.36 -10.09
CA GLU A 209 9.08 9.79 -11.40
C GLU A 209 8.63 8.31 -11.54
N GLU A 210 8.67 7.56 -10.45
CA GLU A 210 8.23 6.15 -10.39
C GLU A 210 6.75 5.98 -10.74
N ALA A 211 5.93 7.01 -10.49
CA ALA A 211 4.50 6.97 -10.76
C ALA A 211 4.14 7.25 -12.23
N PHE A 212 5.04 7.87 -13.03
CA PHE A 212 4.69 8.32 -14.37
C PHE A 212 4.33 7.19 -15.33
N TYR A 213 4.98 6.05 -15.16
CA TYR A 213 4.88 4.91 -16.08
C TYR A 213 4.00 3.76 -15.55
N LEU A 214 3.33 3.96 -14.42
CA LEU A 214 2.43 2.93 -13.88
C LEU A 214 1.24 2.73 -14.79
N GLU A 215 0.91 1.46 -15.01
CA GLU A 215 -0.29 1.10 -15.77
C GLU A 215 -1.55 1.65 -15.09
N GLY A 216 -2.42 2.29 -15.86
CA GLY A 216 -3.67 2.86 -15.33
C GLY A 216 -3.51 4.17 -14.54
N ILE A 217 -2.31 4.80 -14.52
CA ILE A 217 -2.05 6.02 -13.73
C ILE A 217 -3.04 7.16 -14.02
N GLN A 218 -3.50 7.31 -15.27
CA GLN A 218 -4.46 8.36 -15.62
C GLN A 218 -5.85 8.11 -15.00
N VAL A 219 -6.24 6.83 -14.90
CA VAL A 219 -7.48 6.44 -14.22
C VAL A 219 -7.34 6.67 -12.71
N ALA A 220 -6.19 6.34 -12.13
CA ALA A 220 -5.89 6.58 -10.72
C ALA A 220 -5.91 8.08 -10.38
N LYS A 221 -5.27 8.93 -11.19
CA LYS A 221 -5.32 10.40 -11.05
C LYS A 221 -6.74 10.94 -11.10
N ARG A 222 -7.53 10.51 -12.09
CA ARG A 222 -8.94 10.91 -12.18
C ARG A 222 -9.72 10.47 -10.95
N GLY A 223 -9.53 9.22 -10.50
CA GLY A 223 -10.18 8.69 -9.31
C GLY A 223 -9.81 9.48 -8.04
N THR A 224 -8.53 9.80 -7.87
CA THR A 224 -8.04 10.64 -6.77
C THR A 224 -8.67 12.04 -6.79
N ALA A 225 -8.74 12.68 -7.96
CA ALA A 225 -9.34 14.00 -8.09
C ALA A 225 -10.83 13.98 -7.70
N MET A 226 -11.56 12.95 -8.14
CA MET A 226 -12.98 12.78 -7.80
C MET A 226 -13.16 12.51 -6.29
N ASP A 227 -12.31 11.68 -5.68
CA ASP A 227 -12.36 11.39 -4.25
C ASP A 227 -12.06 12.67 -3.44
N ILE A 228 -11.01 13.44 -3.80
CA ILE A 228 -10.68 14.71 -3.14
C ILE A 228 -11.85 15.70 -3.24
N GLN A 229 -12.42 15.91 -4.44
CA GLN A 229 -13.54 16.84 -4.64
C GLN A 229 -14.80 16.39 -3.89
N LYS A 230 -15.02 15.08 -3.74
CA LYS A 230 -16.14 14.54 -2.98
C LYS A 230 -16.02 14.86 -1.49
N PHE A 231 -14.85 14.64 -0.90
CA PHE A 231 -14.64 14.81 0.55
C PHE A 231 -14.27 16.24 0.95
N PHE A 232 -13.77 17.03 0.00
CA PHE A 232 -13.38 18.43 0.22
C PHE A 232 -14.09 19.36 -0.78
N PRO A 233 -15.37 19.70 -0.52
CA PRO A 233 -16.17 20.51 -1.45
C PRO A 233 -15.59 21.90 -1.77
N ALA A 234 -14.68 22.42 -0.93
CA ALA A 234 -13.97 23.67 -1.19
C ALA A 234 -12.95 23.55 -2.33
N ILE A 235 -12.54 22.34 -2.69
CA ILE A 235 -11.53 22.09 -3.73
C ILE A 235 -12.22 21.95 -5.09
N ASN A 236 -12.00 22.92 -5.96
CA ASN A 236 -12.56 22.95 -7.31
C ASN A 236 -11.65 22.27 -8.33
N ALA A 237 -10.32 22.28 -8.12
CA ALA A 237 -9.34 21.72 -9.04
C ALA A 237 -8.25 20.92 -8.32
N VAL A 238 -7.89 19.79 -8.90
CA VAL A 238 -6.72 18.98 -8.50
C VAL A 238 -5.78 18.95 -9.69
N LYS A 239 -4.55 19.40 -9.50
CA LYS A 239 -3.51 19.48 -10.53
C LYS A 239 -2.45 18.43 -10.25
N PHE A 240 -2.17 17.57 -11.20
CA PHE A 240 -1.06 16.62 -11.13
C PHE A 240 0.12 17.17 -11.92
N ILE A 241 1.24 17.34 -11.26
CA ILE A 241 2.47 17.92 -11.80
C ILE A 241 3.49 16.80 -11.95
N GLU A 242 3.97 16.56 -13.15
CA GLU A 242 5.00 15.58 -13.48
C GLU A 242 6.30 16.33 -13.84
N PRO A 243 7.22 16.52 -12.89
CA PRO A 243 8.44 17.27 -13.15
C PRO A 243 9.49 16.38 -13.83
N PHE A 244 9.76 16.60 -15.10
CA PHE A 244 10.87 15.98 -15.82
C PHE A 244 12.16 16.77 -15.55
N LYS A 245 12.92 16.36 -14.55
CA LYS A 245 14.16 17.03 -14.15
C LYS A 245 15.32 16.58 -15.05
N ARG A 246 16.08 17.55 -15.58
CA ARG A 246 17.30 17.23 -16.32
C ARG A 246 18.31 16.57 -15.36
N GLN A 247 18.68 15.34 -15.62
CA GLN A 247 19.76 14.67 -14.89
C GLN A 247 21.06 15.43 -15.20
N ARG A 248 21.58 16.17 -14.22
CA ARG A 248 22.98 16.63 -14.30
C ARG A 248 23.86 15.42 -14.13
N PRO A 249 24.83 15.15 -15.02
CA PRO A 249 25.82 14.12 -14.74
C PRO A 249 26.44 14.46 -13.38
N ALA A 250 26.53 13.47 -12.52
CA ALA A 250 27.14 13.61 -11.20
C ALA A 250 28.57 14.13 -11.44
N THR A 251 28.84 15.38 -11.07
CA THR A 251 30.19 15.90 -11.00
C THR A 251 30.90 15.01 -10.00
N PRO A 252 32.03 14.34 -10.36
CA PRO A 252 32.77 13.56 -9.38
C PRO A 252 33.12 14.51 -8.23
N ALA A 253 32.75 14.10 -7.03
CA ALA A 253 33.03 14.83 -5.80
C ALA A 253 34.53 15.13 -5.74
N ALA A 254 34.89 16.39 -5.81
CA ALA A 254 36.23 16.82 -5.49
C ALA A 254 36.54 16.39 -4.04
N PRO A 255 37.70 15.84 -3.73
CA PRO A 255 38.03 15.48 -2.37
C PRO A 255 37.95 16.71 -1.48
N GLU A 256 37.17 16.62 -0.42
CA GLU A 256 37.13 17.64 0.65
C GLU A 256 38.51 17.75 1.28
N GLU A 257 39.23 18.80 0.94
CA GLU A 257 40.37 19.27 1.72
C GLU A 257 39.86 19.73 3.09
N LYS A 258 40.15 18.96 4.09
CA LYS A 258 40.01 19.37 5.49
C LYS A 258 40.96 20.53 5.76
N ILE A 259 40.42 21.74 5.76
CA ILE A 259 41.10 22.89 6.34
C ILE A 259 41.02 22.73 7.86
N ALA A 260 42.12 22.25 8.44
CA ALA A 260 42.33 22.33 9.87
C ALA A 260 42.96 23.67 10.17
N GLU A 261 42.21 24.57 10.80
CA GLU A 261 42.72 25.72 11.52
C GLU A 261 43.65 25.21 12.65
N THR A 262 44.91 25.63 12.60
CA THR A 262 45.72 25.74 13.83
C THR A 262 46.61 26.95 13.70
N GLU A 263 46.35 27.89 14.61
CA GLU A 263 47.10 29.11 14.85
C GLU A 263 48.57 28.87 15.25
N ALA A 264 49.38 29.77 14.73
CA ALA A 264 50.54 30.43 15.34
C ALA A 264 51.63 29.63 16.06
N ALA A 265 52.83 29.64 15.56
CA ALA A 265 53.93 30.43 16.11
C ALA A 265 55.29 30.04 15.54
N LYS A 266 55.93 31.07 14.99
CA LYS A 266 57.36 31.40 15.10
C LYS A 266 58.44 30.46 14.56
N ALA A 267 59.07 31.01 13.55
CA ALA A 267 60.49 31.46 13.54
C ALA A 267 61.57 30.44 13.18
N GLU A 268 62.26 30.89 12.18
CA GLU A 268 63.74 30.88 12.01
C GLU A 268 64.43 29.69 11.32
N THR A 269 64.95 30.03 10.18
CA THR A 269 66.34 30.02 9.72
C THR A 269 66.91 28.79 9.00
N ALA A 270 67.45 29.12 7.85
CA ALA A 270 68.68 28.60 7.17
C ALA A 270 68.47 27.40 6.23
N GLU A 271 68.50 27.68 4.97
CA GLU A 271 69.64 27.67 4.04
C GLU A 271 70.23 26.30 3.70
N ILE A 272 70.34 26.10 2.44
CA ILE A 272 71.53 25.66 1.67
C ILE A 272 71.41 24.28 0.95
N LYS A 273 71.40 24.48 -0.40
CA LYS A 273 72.14 23.74 -1.48
C LYS A 273 71.61 22.39 -1.98
N THR A 274 71.22 22.46 -3.25
CA THR A 274 71.96 22.03 -4.47
C THR A 274 72.32 20.54 -4.50
N GLU A 275 72.03 19.80 -5.46
CA GLU A 275 72.40 19.64 -6.84
C GLU A 275 71.77 18.38 -7.47
N THR A 276 71.24 18.55 -8.68
CA THR A 276 71.55 17.89 -9.93
C THR A 276 71.84 16.38 -9.98
N LYS A 277 71.16 15.66 -10.81
CA LYS A 277 71.60 14.93 -12.02
C LYS A 277 70.48 14.00 -12.52
N THR A 278 69.82 14.26 -13.64
CA THR A 278 70.08 13.79 -15.02
C THR A 278 70.33 12.32 -15.23
N LEU A 279 69.59 11.70 -16.08
CA LEU A 279 69.83 10.85 -17.24
C LEU A 279 68.72 9.76 -17.34
N GLU A 280 67.86 9.84 -18.37
CA GLU A 280 67.93 9.12 -19.64
C GLU A 280 67.87 7.58 -19.45
N THR A 281 67.10 6.80 -20.14
CA THR A 281 66.86 6.65 -21.56
C THR A 281 65.88 5.49 -21.79
N THR A 282 65.03 5.64 -22.81
CA THR A 282 64.64 4.76 -23.91
C THR A 282 63.86 3.46 -23.71
N SER A 283 62.79 3.43 -24.46
CA SER A 283 62.37 2.53 -25.57
C SER A 283 61.80 1.17 -25.13
N GLU A 284 60.86 0.60 -25.72
CA GLU A 284 60.29 0.42 -27.02
C GLU A 284 59.06 -0.52 -26.93
N THR A 285 58.01 -0.19 -27.64
CA THR A 285 57.26 -0.96 -28.61
C THR A 285 56.90 -2.43 -28.37
N LYS A 286 55.62 -2.75 -28.35
CA LYS A 286 54.96 -3.61 -29.37
C LYS A 286 53.52 -3.98 -28.98
N SER A 287 52.58 -3.53 -29.74
CA SER A 287 51.39 -4.34 -30.15
C SER A 287 51.84 -5.31 -31.23
N PRO A 288 51.18 -6.42 -31.50
CA PRO A 288 49.88 -6.59 -32.08
C PRO A 288 49.14 -7.85 -31.54
N GLU A 289 47.95 -8.26 -31.81
CA GLU A 289 47.26 -8.56 -33.06
C GLU A 289 45.83 -9.12 -32.77
N ILE A 290 44.97 -8.81 -33.65
CA ILE A 290 43.59 -9.21 -33.82
C ILE A 290 43.51 -10.70 -34.18
N ILE A 291 42.57 -11.46 -33.60
CA ILE A 291 41.97 -12.61 -34.30
C ILE A 291 40.46 -12.58 -34.12
N GLU A 292 39.82 -12.36 -35.24
CA GLU A 292 38.45 -12.54 -35.61
C GLU A 292 38.18 -14.02 -35.85
N GLU A 293 37.14 -14.59 -35.32
CA GLU A 293 36.44 -15.67 -36.04
C GLU A 293 34.95 -15.75 -35.71
N LYS A 294 34.23 -15.87 -36.77
CA LYS A 294 32.79 -15.90 -36.94
C LYS A 294 32.19 -17.33 -36.83
N PRO A 295 30.90 -17.51 -37.06
CA PRO A 295 29.98 -18.34 -36.29
C PRO A 295 29.72 -19.70 -36.94
N VAL A 296 29.15 -20.65 -36.20
CA VAL A 296 28.56 -21.88 -36.75
C VAL A 296 27.11 -22.03 -36.25
N GLU A 297 26.30 -22.15 -37.25
CA GLU A 297 24.89 -22.45 -37.34
C GLU A 297 24.62 -23.96 -37.23
N LYS A 298 23.39 -24.33 -36.85
CA LYS A 298 22.68 -25.63 -37.05
C LYS A 298 22.92 -26.74 -35.99
N GLN A 299 21.92 -27.18 -35.30
CA GLN A 299 20.67 -27.87 -35.72
C GLN A 299 19.59 -27.71 -34.66
#